data_acfae1779038689030f324b11a9a9587
#
_entry.id   acfae1779038689030f324b11a9a9587
#
_cell.length_a   1.000
_cell.length_b   1.000
_cell.length_c   1.000
_cell.angle_alpha   90.00
_cell.angle_beta   90.00
_cell.angle_gamma   90.00
#
_symmetry.space_group_name_H-M   'P 1'
#
loop_
_entity.id
_entity.type
_entity.pdbx_description
1 polymer ?
#
loop_
_entity_poly.entity_id
_entity_poly.type
_entity_poly.pdbx_seq_one_letter_code
_entity_poly.pdbx_strand_id
1 'polypeptide(L)'
;MSTRHIKGTPPLDPSKRIGIIIPAAGLGKRMKSRGPKPLIKITEDTTILQNQIKNIQEAFDDHSVVLVCGFEADKLMSEAPSDFIKVENELYEDTNVARSIAIALRTMSSLERVLIIYGDLVFNRSALEALSYSTSSIFALGDFIGEEEVGCIINGKGNLEHMMYDLPHKWA
;
A
#
# COMPACT_ATOMS: atom_id res chain seq x y z
N MET A 1 -8.57 2.42 14.82
CA MET A 1 -7.13 2.56 14.52
C MET A 1 -6.49 3.48 15.53
N SER A 2 -5.57 2.99 16.35
CA SER A 2 -4.85 3.80 17.32
C SER A 2 -3.47 4.16 16.76
N THR A 3 -3.28 5.40 16.34
CA THR A 3 -1.97 5.93 15.95
C THR A 3 -1.27 6.48 17.19
N ARG A 4 -0.14 5.89 17.57
CA ARG A 4 0.72 6.43 18.65
C ARG A 4 1.85 7.23 18.02
N HIS A 5 1.94 8.52 18.37
CA HIS A 5 3.02 9.40 17.94
C HIS A 5 4.27 9.25 18.82
N ILE A 6 5.44 9.18 18.19
CA ILE A 6 6.75 9.31 18.83
C ILE A 6 7.08 10.80 18.96
N LYS A 7 7.31 11.30 20.18
CA LYS A 7 7.68 12.70 20.45
C LYS A 7 9.06 13.02 19.87
N GLY A 8 9.17 14.07 19.07
CA GLY A 8 10.46 14.72 18.80
C GLY A 8 10.73 15.21 17.38
N THR A 9 9.95 14.84 16.39
CA THR A 9 10.12 15.32 15.01
C THR A 9 8.89 16.12 14.60
N PRO A 10 9.00 17.25 13.89
CA PRO A 10 7.85 18.00 13.43
C PRO A 10 7.01 17.13 12.48
N PRO A 11 5.68 17.27 12.45
CA PRO A 11 4.82 16.59 11.50
C PRO A 11 5.32 16.89 10.08
N LEU A 12 5.26 15.90 9.23
CA LEU A 12 5.64 16.05 7.83
C LEU A 12 4.67 17.04 7.18
N ASP A 13 5.23 18.02 6.52
CA ASP A 13 4.47 19.03 5.78
C ASP A 13 3.64 18.31 4.68
N PRO A 14 2.30 18.32 4.74
CA PRO A 14 1.46 17.68 3.73
C PRO A 14 1.60 18.33 2.35
N SER A 15 2.16 19.55 2.26
CA SER A 15 2.46 20.21 0.98
C SER A 15 3.71 19.65 0.28
N LYS A 16 4.52 18.83 0.96
CA LYS A 16 5.67 18.19 0.34
C LYS A 16 5.24 16.99 -0.50
N ARG A 17 5.82 16.91 -1.70
CA ARG A 17 5.56 15.83 -2.66
C ARG A 17 5.76 14.46 -2.03
N ILE A 18 4.74 13.62 -2.14
CA ILE A 18 4.76 12.22 -1.69
C ILE A 18 4.78 11.27 -2.88
N GLY A 19 5.65 10.27 -2.84
CA GLY A 19 5.59 9.15 -3.77
C GLY A 19 4.66 8.06 -3.24
N ILE A 20 3.78 7.56 -4.08
CA ILE A 20 2.84 6.49 -3.72
C ILE A 20 3.13 5.29 -4.61
N ILE A 21 3.36 4.14 -4.01
CA ILE A 21 3.56 2.88 -4.72
C ILE A 21 2.34 2.00 -4.48
N ILE A 22 1.72 1.55 -5.58
CA ILE A 22 0.64 0.57 -5.54
C ILE A 22 1.15 -0.73 -6.16
N PRO A 23 1.68 -1.69 -5.35
CA PRO A 23 2.06 -3.00 -5.84
C PRO A 23 0.81 -3.83 -6.12
N ALA A 24 0.59 -4.15 -7.39
CA ALA A 24 -0.60 -4.80 -7.90
C ALA A 24 -0.30 -5.95 -8.88
N ALA A 25 0.93 -6.47 -8.88
CA ALA A 25 1.40 -7.47 -9.84
C ALA A 25 0.92 -8.90 -9.57
N GLY A 26 0.42 -9.21 -8.36
CA GLY A 26 0.16 -10.57 -7.90
C GLY A 26 -1.00 -11.27 -8.60
N LEU A 27 -0.85 -12.59 -8.82
CA LEU A 27 -1.84 -13.51 -9.42
C LEU A 27 -3.17 -13.62 -8.64
N GLY A 28 -3.20 -13.30 -7.36
CA GLY A 28 -4.38 -13.51 -6.53
C GLY A 28 -4.84 -15.00 -6.46
N LYS A 29 -3.91 -15.94 -6.33
CA LYS A 29 -4.15 -17.40 -6.41
C LYS A 29 -5.38 -17.91 -5.65
N ARG A 30 -5.71 -17.29 -4.50
CA ARG A 30 -6.89 -17.65 -3.69
C ARG A 30 -8.23 -17.25 -4.33
N MET A 31 -8.25 -16.32 -5.26
CA MET A 31 -9.48 -15.79 -5.87
C MET A 31 -9.84 -16.42 -7.21
N LYS A 32 -9.20 -17.53 -7.59
CA LYS A 32 -9.51 -18.29 -8.80
C LYS A 32 -9.72 -17.41 -10.05
N SER A 33 -8.71 -16.63 -10.43
CA SER A 33 -8.64 -15.90 -11.72
C SER A 33 -9.80 -14.96 -12.08
N ARG A 34 -10.31 -14.20 -11.11
CA ARG A 34 -11.29 -13.13 -11.39
C ARG A 34 -10.66 -11.84 -11.96
N GLY A 35 -9.44 -11.92 -12.46
CA GLY A 35 -8.66 -10.78 -12.93
C GLY A 35 -7.83 -10.10 -11.82
N PRO A 36 -7.17 -8.97 -12.13
CA PRO A 36 -6.37 -8.24 -11.17
C PRO A 36 -7.21 -7.77 -9.98
N LYS A 37 -6.73 -8.05 -8.75
CA LYS A 37 -7.46 -7.70 -7.53
C LYS A 37 -7.88 -6.22 -7.44
N PRO A 38 -7.06 -5.24 -7.87
CA PRO A 38 -7.46 -3.84 -7.85
C PRO A 38 -8.71 -3.52 -8.68
N LEU A 39 -9.03 -4.36 -9.67
CA LEU A 39 -10.21 -4.18 -10.51
C LEU A 39 -11.47 -4.87 -9.98
N ILE A 40 -11.40 -5.48 -8.80
CA ILE A 40 -12.59 -6.03 -8.14
C ILE A 40 -13.50 -4.88 -7.75
N LYS A 41 -14.78 -5.02 -8.09
CA LYS A 41 -15.82 -4.07 -7.71
C LYS A 41 -16.15 -4.17 -6.22
N ILE A 42 -16.13 -3.03 -5.54
CA ILE A 42 -16.58 -2.88 -4.15
C ILE A 42 -17.98 -2.31 -4.05
N THR A 43 -18.44 -1.67 -5.12
CA THR A 43 -19.84 -1.26 -5.36
C THR A 43 -20.20 -1.56 -6.82
N GLU A 44 -21.43 -1.26 -7.25
CA GLU A 44 -21.84 -1.46 -8.65
C GLU A 44 -20.93 -0.73 -9.65
N ASP A 45 -20.45 0.47 -9.29
CA ASP A 45 -19.73 1.38 -10.19
C ASP A 45 -18.27 1.65 -9.78
N THR A 46 -17.77 1.08 -8.66
CA THR A 46 -16.47 1.44 -8.12
C THR A 46 -15.62 0.20 -7.89
N THR A 47 -14.41 0.19 -8.45
CA THR A 47 -13.38 -0.81 -8.16
C THR A 47 -12.52 -0.40 -6.96
N ILE A 48 -11.72 -1.36 -6.43
CA ILE A 48 -10.74 -1.07 -5.39
C ILE A 48 -9.78 0.04 -5.86
N LEU A 49 -9.24 -0.08 -7.08
CA LEU A 49 -8.33 0.91 -7.65
C LEU A 49 -8.96 2.31 -7.70
N GLN A 50 -10.19 2.42 -8.22
CA GLN A 50 -10.90 3.70 -8.28
C GLN A 50 -11.13 4.32 -6.90
N ASN A 51 -11.46 3.49 -5.91
CA ASN A 51 -11.58 3.95 -4.52
C ASN A 51 -10.24 4.46 -3.98
N GLN A 52 -9.14 3.74 -4.23
CA GLN A 52 -7.80 4.16 -3.83
C GLN A 52 -7.41 5.48 -4.48
N ILE A 53 -7.59 5.60 -5.80
CA ILE A 53 -7.28 6.83 -6.57
C ILE A 53 -8.01 8.02 -5.97
N LYS A 54 -9.33 7.90 -5.77
CA LYS A 54 -10.14 8.96 -5.17
C LYS A 54 -9.60 9.39 -3.81
N ASN A 55 -9.33 8.45 -2.92
CA ASN A 55 -8.84 8.76 -1.58
C ASN A 55 -7.44 9.38 -1.60
N ILE A 56 -6.57 8.98 -2.53
CA ILE A 56 -5.23 9.57 -2.72
C ILE A 56 -5.36 11.03 -3.17
N GLN A 57 -6.15 11.30 -4.20
CA GLN A 57 -6.36 12.64 -4.75
C GLN A 57 -6.98 13.60 -3.74
N GLU A 58 -7.85 13.09 -2.86
CA GLU A 58 -8.47 13.88 -1.80
C GLU A 58 -7.55 14.12 -0.59
N ALA A 59 -6.54 13.26 -0.38
CA ALA A 59 -5.66 13.34 0.79
C ALA A 59 -4.35 14.11 0.53
N PHE A 60 -3.88 14.17 -0.73
CA PHE A 60 -2.57 14.72 -1.07
C PHE A 60 -2.66 15.65 -2.28
N ASP A 61 -2.31 16.92 -2.09
CA ASP A 61 -2.32 17.93 -3.17
C ASP A 61 -1.16 17.70 -4.17
N ASP A 62 0.04 17.37 -3.68
CA ASP A 62 1.22 17.07 -4.51
C ASP A 62 1.70 15.63 -4.30
N HIS A 63 1.40 14.79 -5.27
CA HIS A 63 1.75 13.38 -5.22
C HIS A 63 2.19 12.85 -6.59
N SER A 64 2.90 11.74 -6.58
CA SER A 64 3.14 10.92 -7.77
C SER A 64 2.85 9.47 -7.46
N VAL A 65 2.17 8.77 -8.37
CA VAL A 65 1.79 7.38 -8.17
C VAL A 65 2.53 6.47 -9.15
N VAL A 66 3.13 5.41 -8.62
CA VAL A 66 3.67 4.30 -9.42
C VAL A 66 2.79 3.08 -9.20
N LEU A 67 2.11 2.65 -10.24
CA LEU A 67 1.34 1.41 -10.25
C LEU A 67 2.22 0.29 -10.80
N VAL A 68 2.46 -0.75 -10.00
CA VAL A 68 3.23 -1.92 -10.44
C VAL A 68 2.29 -3.04 -10.84
N CYS A 69 2.27 -3.33 -12.13
CA CYS A 69 1.44 -4.34 -12.75
C CYS A 69 2.21 -5.66 -12.95
N GLY A 70 1.51 -6.74 -13.24
CA GLY A 70 2.06 -8.05 -13.57
C GLY A 70 0.97 -8.93 -14.18
N PHE A 71 0.22 -9.66 -13.37
CA PHE A 71 -0.91 -10.43 -13.87
C PHE A 71 -1.93 -9.55 -14.58
N GLU A 72 -2.27 -9.88 -15.83
CA GLU A 72 -3.14 -9.08 -16.71
C GLU A 72 -2.75 -7.58 -16.72
N ALA A 73 -1.45 -7.29 -16.88
CA ALA A 73 -0.88 -5.94 -16.78
C ALA A 73 -1.60 -4.93 -17.69
N ASP A 74 -1.84 -5.27 -18.96
CA ASP A 74 -2.50 -4.38 -19.93
C ASP A 74 -3.87 -3.92 -19.45
N LYS A 75 -4.65 -4.84 -18.86
CA LYS A 75 -5.98 -4.54 -18.35
C LYS A 75 -5.92 -3.59 -17.15
N LEU A 76 -4.97 -3.80 -16.25
CA LEU A 76 -4.80 -2.92 -15.09
C LEU A 76 -4.27 -1.55 -15.50
N MET A 77 -3.33 -1.51 -16.45
CA MET A 77 -2.74 -0.26 -16.98
C MET A 77 -3.78 0.59 -17.73
N SER A 78 -4.72 -0.04 -18.44
CA SER A 78 -5.78 0.67 -19.18
C SER A 78 -6.79 1.35 -18.24
N GLU A 79 -7.02 0.80 -17.06
CA GLU A 79 -7.95 1.35 -16.06
C GLU A 79 -7.31 2.42 -15.15
N ALA A 80 -5.99 2.50 -15.16
CA ALA A 80 -5.28 3.48 -14.34
C ALA A 80 -5.18 4.85 -15.03
N PRO A 81 -5.21 5.97 -14.28
CA PRO A 81 -5.06 7.33 -14.80
C PRO A 81 -3.80 7.50 -15.67
N SER A 82 -3.86 8.42 -16.62
CA SER A 82 -2.76 8.67 -17.56
C SER A 82 -1.52 9.30 -16.92
N ASP A 83 -1.69 9.99 -15.82
CA ASP A 83 -0.65 10.63 -15.02
C ASP A 83 0.08 9.66 -14.08
N PHE A 84 -0.42 8.43 -13.93
CA PHE A 84 0.28 7.39 -13.17
C PHE A 84 1.48 6.86 -13.95
N ILE A 85 2.61 6.70 -13.25
CA ILE A 85 3.74 5.92 -13.77
C ILE A 85 3.36 4.45 -13.68
N LYS A 86 3.30 3.79 -14.83
CA LYS A 86 2.91 2.38 -14.94
C LYS A 86 4.17 1.56 -15.23
N VAL A 87 4.48 0.61 -14.37
CA VAL A 87 5.64 -0.28 -14.52
C VAL A 87 5.21 -1.73 -14.39
N GLU A 88 5.90 -2.61 -15.07
CA GLU A 88 5.59 -4.03 -15.04
C GLU A 88 6.66 -4.81 -14.27
N ASN A 89 6.21 -5.74 -13.43
CA ASN A 89 7.03 -6.81 -12.88
C ASN A 89 6.79 -8.06 -13.72
N GLU A 90 7.56 -8.25 -14.77
CA GLU A 90 7.45 -9.40 -15.67
C GLU A 90 7.67 -10.74 -14.96
N LEU A 91 8.41 -10.73 -13.83
CA LEU A 91 8.69 -11.91 -13.02
C LEU A 91 7.73 -12.05 -11.83
N TYR A 92 6.48 -11.60 -11.97
CA TYR A 92 5.52 -11.56 -10.87
C TYR A 92 5.15 -12.96 -10.32
N GLU A 93 5.25 -14.00 -11.14
CA GLU A 93 4.96 -15.38 -10.71
C GLU A 93 6.04 -15.95 -9.79
N ASP A 94 7.30 -15.58 -10.04
CA ASP A 94 8.48 -16.09 -9.36
C ASP A 94 9.01 -15.18 -8.26
N THR A 95 8.39 -13.99 -8.10
CA THR A 95 8.85 -12.97 -7.15
C THR A 95 7.73 -12.57 -6.19
N ASN A 96 8.07 -11.78 -5.19
CA ASN A 96 7.14 -11.28 -4.19
C ASN A 96 6.94 -9.74 -4.31
N VAL A 97 6.13 -9.20 -3.43
CA VAL A 97 5.83 -7.77 -3.38
C VAL A 97 7.06 -6.89 -3.20
N ALA A 98 8.11 -7.36 -2.53
CA ALA A 98 9.34 -6.59 -2.35
C ALA A 98 10.03 -6.30 -3.70
N ARG A 99 9.97 -7.22 -4.67
CA ARG A 99 10.46 -6.99 -6.03
C ARG A 99 9.66 -5.89 -6.71
N SER A 100 8.35 -5.92 -6.63
CA SER A 100 7.48 -4.88 -7.20
C SER A 100 7.77 -3.50 -6.60
N ILE A 101 7.93 -3.42 -5.28
CA ILE A 101 8.31 -2.18 -4.60
C ILE A 101 9.71 -1.69 -5.07
N ALA A 102 10.68 -2.60 -5.19
CA ALA A 102 12.02 -2.25 -5.67
C ALA A 102 12.03 -1.72 -7.12
N ILE A 103 11.18 -2.25 -8.00
CA ILE A 103 11.00 -1.73 -9.37
C ILE A 103 10.44 -0.31 -9.29
N ALA A 104 9.38 -0.08 -8.52
CA ALA A 104 8.77 1.24 -8.37
C ALA A 104 9.75 2.28 -7.82
N LEU A 105 10.51 1.95 -6.79
CA LEU A 105 11.50 2.86 -6.18
C LEU A 105 12.56 3.33 -7.17
N ARG A 106 12.90 2.53 -8.19
CA ARG A 106 13.86 2.94 -9.24
C ARG A 106 13.31 4.00 -10.20
N THR A 107 11.99 4.13 -10.30
CA THR A 107 11.34 5.15 -11.14
C THR A 107 11.12 6.46 -10.38
N MET A 108 11.23 6.43 -9.06
CA MET A 108 11.06 7.59 -8.20
C MET A 108 12.40 8.29 -7.97
N SER A 109 12.53 9.53 -8.43
CA SER A 109 13.71 10.35 -8.15
C SER A 109 13.50 11.20 -6.89
N SER A 110 14.48 11.16 -5.98
CA SER A 110 14.63 12.08 -4.82
C SER A 110 13.34 12.47 -4.07
N LEU A 111 12.55 11.46 -3.69
CA LEU A 111 11.38 11.68 -2.84
C LEU A 111 11.79 11.56 -1.35
N GLU A 112 11.35 12.49 -0.53
CA GLU A 112 11.59 12.45 0.92
C GLU A 112 10.70 11.40 1.60
N ARG A 113 9.57 11.06 0.97
CA ARG A 113 8.54 10.18 1.53
C ARG A 113 7.96 9.26 0.49
N VAL A 114 7.78 8.02 0.90
CA VAL A 114 7.09 7.00 0.09
C VAL A 114 5.99 6.34 0.93
N LEU A 115 4.79 6.29 0.37
CA LEU A 115 3.66 5.54 0.91
C LEU A 115 3.44 4.29 0.04
N ILE A 116 3.36 3.13 0.66
CA ILE A 116 3.06 1.88 -0.02
C ILE A 116 1.63 1.49 0.32
N ILE A 117 0.79 1.37 -0.72
CA ILE A 117 -0.62 1.00 -0.61
C ILE A 117 -0.82 -0.29 -1.40
N TYR A 118 -1.06 -1.40 -0.73
CA TYR A 118 -1.33 -2.66 -1.42
C TYR A 118 -2.60 -2.55 -2.29
N GLY A 119 -2.52 -3.07 -3.52
CA GLY A 119 -3.57 -2.93 -4.54
C GLY A 119 -4.90 -3.62 -4.22
N ASP A 120 -4.96 -4.42 -3.15
CA ASP A 120 -6.17 -5.11 -2.69
C ASP A 120 -6.77 -4.51 -1.39
N LEU A 121 -6.27 -3.36 -0.93
CA LEU A 121 -6.79 -2.69 0.25
C LEU A 121 -7.95 -1.76 -0.08
N VAL A 122 -8.98 -1.82 0.76
CA VAL A 122 -10.09 -0.85 0.77
C VAL A 122 -9.97 -0.03 2.04
N PHE A 123 -9.91 1.28 1.89
CA PHE A 123 -9.78 2.23 3.00
C PHE A 123 -10.49 3.53 2.65
N ASN A 124 -10.66 4.39 3.63
CA ASN A 124 -11.18 5.74 3.47
C ASN A 124 -10.06 6.78 3.57
N ARG A 125 -10.33 8.01 3.15
CA ARG A 125 -9.40 9.14 3.18
C ARG A 125 -8.75 9.34 4.56
N SER A 126 -9.51 9.20 5.65
CA SER A 126 -8.99 9.43 7.01
C SER A 126 -7.85 8.50 7.40
N ALA A 127 -7.76 7.30 6.79
CA ALA A 127 -6.62 6.41 6.98
C ALA A 127 -5.32 7.00 6.38
N LEU A 128 -5.40 7.61 5.19
CA LEU A 128 -4.26 8.27 4.56
C LEU A 128 -3.85 9.53 5.33
N GLU A 129 -4.81 10.32 5.77
CA GLU A 129 -4.55 11.50 6.59
C GLU A 129 -3.82 11.13 7.90
N ALA A 130 -4.27 10.07 8.58
CA ALA A 130 -3.61 9.59 9.79
C ALA A 130 -2.14 9.19 9.55
N LEU A 131 -1.84 8.58 8.40
CA LEU A 131 -0.48 8.21 8.00
C LEU A 131 0.36 9.43 7.61
N SER A 132 -0.25 10.48 7.06
CA SER A 132 0.45 11.68 6.59
C SER A 132 1.11 12.48 7.71
N TYR A 133 0.59 12.42 8.93
CA TYR A 133 1.13 13.12 10.11
C TYR A 133 2.32 12.42 10.77
N SER A 134 2.74 11.27 10.27
CA SER A 134 3.87 10.55 10.87
C SER A 134 5.21 11.16 10.49
N THR A 135 6.12 11.19 11.45
CA THR A 135 7.50 11.68 11.30
C THR A 135 8.52 10.56 11.16
N SER A 136 8.05 9.31 11.19
CA SER A 136 8.87 8.11 11.08
C SER A 136 8.19 7.10 10.15
N SER A 137 8.90 6.04 9.80
CA SER A 137 8.27 4.90 9.11
C SER A 137 7.24 4.26 10.02
N ILE A 138 6.02 4.09 9.52
CA ILE A 138 4.90 3.50 10.25
C ILE A 138 4.22 2.44 9.41
N PHE A 139 3.54 1.52 10.11
CA PHE A 139 2.67 0.53 9.52
C PHE A 139 1.25 0.74 10.03
N ALA A 140 0.27 0.58 9.14
CA ALA A 140 -1.11 0.42 9.56
C ALA A 140 -1.34 -1.06 9.90
N LEU A 141 -1.77 -1.33 11.12
CA LEU A 141 -2.03 -2.68 11.61
C LEU A 141 -3.52 -2.85 11.89
N GLY A 142 -4.03 -4.05 11.65
CA GLY A 142 -5.34 -4.49 12.13
C GLY A 142 -5.23 -5.03 13.55
N ASP A 143 -6.38 -5.08 14.25
CA ASP A 143 -6.47 -5.61 15.61
C ASP A 143 -6.58 -7.16 15.63
N PHE A 144 -6.79 -7.79 14.48
CA PHE A 144 -6.96 -9.22 14.33
C PHE A 144 -5.97 -9.78 13.33
N ILE A 145 -5.44 -10.97 13.62
CA ILE A 145 -4.56 -11.73 12.74
C ILE A 145 -5.40 -12.89 12.19
N GLY A 146 -5.56 -12.92 10.86
CA GLY A 146 -6.14 -14.06 10.16
C GLY A 146 -5.14 -15.21 9.97
N GLU A 147 -5.63 -16.38 9.60
CA GLU A 147 -4.79 -17.47 9.15
C GLU A 147 -3.98 -17.00 7.90
N GLU A 148 -2.69 -17.33 7.84
CA GLU A 148 -1.75 -16.93 6.78
C GLU A 148 -1.44 -15.42 6.72
N GLU A 149 -1.72 -14.65 7.74
CA GLU A 149 -1.31 -13.25 7.83
C GLU A 149 -0.01 -13.07 8.60
N VAL A 150 0.64 -11.94 8.36
CA VAL A 150 1.87 -11.57 9.07
C VAL A 150 1.49 -10.91 10.40
N GLY A 151 1.83 -11.56 11.49
CA GLY A 151 1.69 -10.99 12.82
C GLY A 151 2.83 -10.04 13.16
N CYS A 152 2.54 -9.03 13.97
CA CYS A 152 3.50 -8.03 14.42
C CYS A 152 3.54 -7.97 15.94
N ILE A 153 4.75 -7.96 16.53
CA ILE A 153 4.98 -7.68 17.95
C ILE A 153 5.41 -6.24 18.10
N ILE A 154 4.69 -5.51 18.94
CA ILE A 154 4.93 -4.10 19.19
C ILE A 154 5.29 -3.92 20.67
N ASN A 155 6.41 -3.26 20.96
CA ASN A 155 6.82 -2.99 22.34
C ASN A 155 5.96 -1.91 23.01
N GLY A 156 6.17 -1.73 24.31
CA GLY A 156 5.44 -0.74 25.11
C GLY A 156 5.63 0.73 24.66
N LYS A 157 6.58 0.99 23.75
CA LYS A 157 6.81 2.32 23.13
C LYS A 157 6.12 2.48 21.79
N GLY A 158 5.45 1.42 21.29
CA GLY A 158 4.79 1.42 19.99
C GLY A 158 5.72 1.13 18.81
N ASN A 159 6.95 0.65 19.04
CA ASN A 159 7.88 0.26 17.98
C ASN A 159 7.68 -1.21 17.60
N LEU A 160 7.80 -1.49 16.30
CA LEU A 160 7.82 -2.86 15.78
C LEU A 160 9.09 -3.57 16.25
N GLU A 161 8.94 -4.72 16.91
CA GLU A 161 10.06 -5.58 17.32
C GLU A 161 10.22 -6.80 16.43
N HIS A 162 9.11 -7.46 16.13
CA HIS A 162 9.10 -8.64 15.27
C HIS A 162 7.94 -8.62 14.28
N MET A 163 8.17 -9.25 13.14
CA MET A 163 7.19 -9.45 12.08
C MET A 163 7.38 -10.87 11.53
N MET A 164 6.36 -11.73 11.63
CA MET A 164 6.45 -13.12 11.19
C MET A 164 5.08 -13.70 10.82
N TYR A 165 5.10 -14.72 9.98
CA TYR A 165 3.94 -15.58 9.77
C TYR A 165 3.74 -16.50 10.99
N ASP A 166 2.51 -16.93 11.19
CA ASP A 166 2.15 -17.88 12.25
C ASP A 166 2.63 -17.46 13.66
N LEU A 167 2.42 -16.18 13.98
CA LEU A 167 2.81 -15.66 15.29
C LEU A 167 2.15 -16.50 16.39
N PRO A 168 2.92 -17.14 17.30
CA PRO A 168 2.33 -17.95 18.36
C PRO A 168 1.39 -17.12 19.22
N HIS A 169 0.17 -17.64 19.54
CA HIS A 169 -0.84 -16.94 20.36
C HIS A 169 -0.32 -16.43 21.72
N LYS A 170 0.77 -17.00 22.23
CA LYS A 170 1.41 -16.53 23.47
C LYS A 170 2.16 -15.19 23.33
N TRP A 171 2.28 -14.68 22.11
CA TRP A 171 2.96 -13.44 21.81
C TRP A 171 2.03 -12.32 21.30
N ALA A 172 0.73 -12.67 21.14
CA ALA A 172 -0.31 -11.75 20.66
C ALA A 172 -0.95 -10.99 21.84
#